data_d30aab55e3c0a55bd18829d9c94dbb16
#
_entry.id   d30aab55e3c0a55bd18829d9c94dbb16
#
_cell.length_a   1.000
_cell.length_b   1.000
_cell.length_c   1.000
_cell.angle_alpha   90.00
_cell.angle_beta   90.00
_cell.angle_gamma   90.00
#
_symmetry.space_group_name_H-M   'P 1'
#
loop_
_entity.id
_entity.type
_entity.pdbx_description
1 polymer ?
#
loop_
_entity_poly.entity_id
_entity_poly.type
_entity_poly.pdbx_seq_one_letter_code
_entity_poly.pdbx_strand_id
1 'polypeptide(L)'
;MEKPFLYKYQPKLLSEFELEESLKIILEGLIDMNILNILFVGDSGCGKTTLINAVINEYYGINNTCKNENILYINNLKEQGISYYRTDVKTFCQTPSSIIGKKKILVIDDIDFINEQSQQVFRNYIDKYTHNVHFLGSCINTQKVIDSIQSRLMIIKKKNIEENMMIKIIDLICTKENIKIKEDVIKFIISISNKSIRTIVNYLEKFKLLNQEITIELANNLCTNISFYEFDQYTKLCKNEKDINESIKLIYKLSNR
;
A
#
# COMPACT_ATOMS: atom_id res chain seq x y z
N MET A 1 19.23 -3.53 15.93
CA MET A 1 18.44 -4.33 14.98
C MET A 1 18.28 -3.54 13.70
N GLU A 2 18.60 -4.11 12.55
CA GLU A 2 18.32 -3.49 11.26
C GLU A 2 16.81 -3.43 11.04
N LYS A 3 16.35 -2.30 10.47
CA LYS A 3 14.93 -2.15 10.15
C LYS A 3 14.58 -3.02 8.94
N PRO A 4 13.41 -3.70 8.90
CA PRO A 4 12.95 -4.42 7.71
C PRO A 4 12.98 -3.53 6.45
N PHE A 5 13.28 -4.13 5.30
CA PHE A 5 13.43 -3.40 4.04
C PHE A 5 12.20 -2.58 3.67
N LEU A 6 11.01 -3.09 3.98
CA LEU A 6 9.76 -2.36 3.80
C LEU A 6 9.75 -0.97 4.45
N TYR A 7 10.38 -0.83 5.62
CA TYR A 7 10.47 0.46 6.33
C TYR A 7 11.75 1.23 5.97
N LYS A 8 12.84 0.52 5.65
CA LYS A 8 14.13 1.12 5.31
C LYS A 8 14.10 1.86 3.97
N TYR A 9 13.41 1.26 2.98
CA TYR A 9 13.32 1.78 1.61
C TYR A 9 11.98 2.45 1.29
N GLN A 10 11.14 2.66 2.31
CA GLN A 10 9.87 3.36 2.14
C GLN A 10 10.14 4.84 1.82
N PRO A 11 9.63 5.37 0.69
CA PRO A 11 9.72 6.79 0.36
C PRO A 11 9.06 7.63 1.45
N LYS A 12 9.71 8.73 1.82
CA LYS A 12 9.23 9.63 2.87
C LYS A 12 8.66 10.94 2.32
N LEU A 13 9.11 11.37 1.17
CA LEU A 13 8.68 12.58 0.47
C LEU A 13 8.09 12.24 -0.90
N LEU A 14 7.30 13.14 -1.47
CA LEU A 14 6.74 12.98 -2.81
C LEU A 14 7.82 12.94 -3.88
N SER A 15 8.95 13.64 -3.67
CA SER A 15 10.10 13.62 -4.56
C SER A 15 10.82 12.28 -4.66
N GLU A 16 10.68 11.41 -3.64
CA GLU A 16 11.27 10.07 -3.61
C GLU A 16 10.37 9.02 -4.26
N PHE A 17 9.12 9.39 -4.58
CA PHE A 17 8.19 8.50 -5.25
C PHE A 17 8.36 8.56 -6.77
N GLU A 18 8.34 7.40 -7.39
CA GLU A 18 8.13 7.25 -8.84
C GLU A 18 6.63 7.42 -9.15
N LEU A 19 6.19 8.66 -9.29
CA LEU A 19 4.82 9.05 -9.64
C LEU A 19 4.78 9.62 -11.05
N GLU A 20 3.60 9.55 -11.68
CA GLU A 20 3.32 10.33 -12.88
C GLU A 20 3.45 11.84 -12.54
N GLU A 21 4.10 12.62 -13.40
CA GLU A 21 4.35 14.05 -13.17
C GLU A 21 3.06 14.83 -12.91
N SER A 22 1.99 14.49 -13.64
CA SER A 22 0.66 15.07 -13.45
C SER A 22 0.11 14.86 -12.03
N LEU A 23 0.29 13.66 -11.48
CA LEU A 23 -0.16 13.33 -10.13
C LEU A 23 0.64 14.08 -9.07
N LYS A 24 1.95 14.20 -9.28
CA LYS A 24 2.84 14.93 -8.38
C LYS A 24 2.44 16.40 -8.30
N ILE A 25 2.25 17.06 -9.46
CA ILE A 25 1.81 18.47 -9.55
C ILE A 25 0.46 18.68 -8.83
N ILE A 26 -0.49 17.73 -9.02
CA ILE A 26 -1.79 17.81 -8.35
C ILE A 26 -1.62 17.73 -6.82
N LEU A 27 -0.82 16.79 -6.32
CA LEU A 27 -0.62 16.61 -4.88
C LEU A 27 0.09 17.81 -4.25
N GLU A 28 1.14 18.34 -4.90
CA GLU A 28 1.83 19.54 -4.46
C GLU A 28 0.88 20.74 -4.43
N GLY A 29 0.07 20.96 -5.48
CA GLY A 29 -0.92 22.02 -5.52
C GLY A 29 -2.00 21.90 -4.42
N LEU A 30 -2.46 20.70 -4.09
CA LEU A 30 -3.40 20.47 -3.00
C LEU A 30 -2.80 20.75 -1.62
N ILE A 31 -1.51 20.45 -1.44
CA ILE A 31 -0.77 20.77 -0.22
C ILE A 31 -0.65 22.28 -0.06
N ASP A 32 -0.27 23.00 -1.12
CA ASP A 32 -0.11 24.46 -1.12
C ASP A 32 -1.44 25.18 -0.88
N MET A 33 -2.53 24.68 -1.48
CA MET A 33 -3.88 25.21 -1.25
C MET A 33 -4.44 24.86 0.13
N ASN A 34 -3.77 24.02 0.92
CA ASN A 34 -4.29 23.52 2.21
C ASN A 34 -5.64 22.78 2.09
N ILE A 35 -5.79 21.96 1.02
CA ILE A 35 -7.00 21.19 0.71
C ILE A 35 -6.63 19.72 0.53
N LEU A 36 -6.61 18.95 1.63
CA LEU A 36 -6.20 17.55 1.63
C LEU A 36 -7.34 16.59 1.97
N ASN A 37 -8.50 16.75 1.31
CA ASN A 37 -9.60 15.80 1.42
C ASN A 37 -9.50 14.82 0.24
N ILE A 38 -8.75 13.72 0.41
CA ILE A 38 -8.35 12.83 -0.68
C ILE A 38 -8.70 11.38 -0.34
N LEU A 39 -9.22 10.66 -1.33
CA LEU A 39 -9.38 9.21 -1.31
C LEU A 39 -8.46 8.57 -2.37
N PHE A 40 -7.43 7.88 -1.91
CA PHE A 40 -6.54 7.13 -2.78
C PHE A 40 -7.13 5.75 -3.10
N VAL A 41 -7.27 5.46 -4.39
CA VAL A 41 -7.83 4.20 -4.89
C VAL A 41 -6.76 3.44 -5.67
N GLY A 42 -6.61 2.15 -5.43
CA GLY A 42 -5.66 1.31 -6.17
C GLY A 42 -5.50 -0.07 -5.55
N ASP A 43 -4.79 -0.94 -6.24
CA ASP A 43 -4.60 -2.33 -5.83
C ASP A 43 -3.84 -2.49 -4.50
N SER A 44 -3.94 -3.66 -3.89
CA SER A 44 -3.18 -3.98 -2.68
C SER A 44 -1.67 -3.95 -2.97
N GLY A 45 -0.90 -3.32 -2.09
CA GLY A 45 0.57 -3.26 -2.23
C GLY A 45 1.10 -2.26 -3.27
N CYS A 46 0.24 -1.45 -3.93
CA CYS A 46 0.67 -0.41 -4.86
C CYS A 46 1.27 0.84 -4.17
N GLY A 47 1.25 0.90 -2.83
CA GLY A 47 1.85 1.98 -2.04
C GLY A 47 0.91 3.13 -1.67
N LYS A 48 -0.42 2.92 -1.54
CA LYS A 48 -1.40 3.94 -1.11
C LYS A 48 -1.06 4.53 0.26
N THR A 49 -0.91 3.69 1.26
CA THR A 49 -0.58 4.10 2.64
C THR A 49 0.77 4.82 2.70
N THR A 50 1.73 4.38 1.88
CA THR A 50 3.04 5.04 1.78
C THR A 50 2.90 6.43 1.18
N LEU A 51 2.06 6.59 0.15
CA LEU A 51 1.79 7.89 -0.47
C LEU A 51 1.07 8.84 0.50
N ILE A 52 0.08 8.34 1.27
CA ILE A 52 -0.55 9.12 2.33
C ILE A 52 0.50 9.63 3.32
N ASN A 53 1.42 8.79 3.76
CA ASN A 53 2.49 9.18 4.68
C ASN A 53 3.43 10.23 4.08
N ALA A 54 3.74 10.14 2.78
CA ALA A 54 4.55 11.14 2.09
C ALA A 54 3.84 12.48 2.00
N VAL A 55 2.55 12.50 1.64
CA VAL A 55 1.72 13.73 1.64
C VAL A 55 1.69 14.38 3.03
N ILE A 56 1.55 13.57 4.09
CA ILE A 56 1.57 14.05 5.47
C ILE A 56 2.94 14.65 5.84
N ASN A 57 4.02 13.99 5.40
CA ASN A 57 5.39 14.48 5.64
C ASN A 57 5.67 15.78 4.89
N GLU A 58 5.20 15.91 3.68
CA GLU A 58 5.30 17.15 2.89
C GLU A 58 4.50 18.27 3.54
N TYR A 59 3.27 17.96 4.00
CA TYR A 59 2.38 18.93 4.61
C TYR A 59 2.92 19.49 5.92
N TYR A 60 3.37 18.64 6.86
CA TYR A 60 3.85 19.10 8.18
C TYR A 60 5.35 19.35 8.24
N GLY A 61 6.13 18.81 7.30
CA GLY A 61 7.58 18.72 7.37
C GLY A 61 8.05 17.48 8.15
N ILE A 62 9.13 16.84 7.69
CA ILE A 62 9.64 15.57 8.26
C ILE A 62 10.04 15.72 9.72
N ASN A 63 10.65 16.85 10.08
CA ASN A 63 11.27 17.06 11.40
C ASN A 63 10.33 17.69 12.44
N ASN A 64 9.06 17.82 12.15
CA ASN A 64 8.11 18.44 13.08
C ASN A 64 7.73 17.49 14.20
N THR A 65 8.15 17.80 15.43
CA THR A 65 7.91 16.99 16.64
C THR A 65 6.43 16.93 17.03
N CYS A 66 5.67 18.00 16.78
CA CYS A 66 4.24 18.10 17.09
C CYS A 66 3.33 17.38 16.07
N LYS A 67 3.91 16.79 15.04
CA LYS A 67 3.17 16.12 13.96
C LYS A 67 2.26 15.00 14.49
N ASN A 68 2.77 14.17 15.41
CA ASN A 68 2.05 12.99 15.89
C ASN A 68 0.77 13.33 16.65
N GLU A 69 0.68 14.48 17.31
CA GLU A 69 -0.51 14.96 18.02
C GLU A 69 -1.61 15.43 17.05
N ASN A 70 -1.23 15.80 15.85
CA ASN A 70 -2.13 16.33 14.83
C ASN A 70 -2.57 15.30 13.80
N ILE A 71 -2.18 14.03 13.95
CA ILE A 71 -2.53 12.94 13.04
C ILE A 71 -3.22 11.83 13.83
N LEU A 72 -4.40 11.44 13.38
CA LEU A 72 -5.09 10.26 13.89
C LEU A 72 -5.22 9.23 12.76
N TYR A 73 -4.62 8.05 12.99
CA TYR A 73 -4.76 6.91 12.08
C TYR A 73 -5.88 6.00 12.55
N ILE A 74 -6.86 5.77 11.69
CA ILE A 74 -7.88 4.74 11.87
C ILE A 74 -7.45 3.54 11.05
N ASN A 75 -7.14 2.46 11.76
CA ASN A 75 -6.71 1.20 11.20
C ASN A 75 -7.76 0.12 11.51
N ASN A 76 -8.26 -0.58 10.49
CA ASN A 76 -9.27 -1.63 10.65
C ASN A 76 -8.77 -2.86 11.42
N LEU A 77 -7.44 -2.99 11.60
CA LEU A 77 -6.83 -4.08 12.36
C LEU A 77 -7.14 -4.05 13.87
N LYS A 78 -7.57 -2.89 14.39
CA LYS A 78 -8.10 -2.80 15.75
C LYS A 78 -9.62 -2.81 15.61
N GLU A 79 -10.29 -3.78 16.20
CA GLU A 79 -11.76 -3.83 16.34
C GLU A 79 -12.27 -2.63 17.17
N GLN A 80 -12.16 -1.45 16.60
CA GLN A 80 -12.66 -0.23 17.21
C GLN A 80 -14.15 -0.17 16.88
N GLY A 81 -14.97 -0.39 17.90
CA GLY A 81 -16.42 -0.31 17.76
C GLY A 81 -16.89 1.10 17.33
N ILE A 82 -18.09 1.20 16.83
CA ILE A 82 -18.70 2.48 16.40
C ILE A 82 -18.69 3.55 17.51
N SER A 83 -18.66 3.14 18.77
CA SER A 83 -18.51 4.03 19.95
C SER A 83 -17.21 4.83 19.90
N TYR A 84 -16.08 4.20 19.58
CA TYR A 84 -14.80 4.89 19.41
C TYR A 84 -14.88 5.99 18.35
N TYR A 85 -15.49 5.70 17.22
CA TYR A 85 -15.64 6.69 16.15
C TYR A 85 -16.51 7.88 16.59
N ARG A 86 -17.50 7.64 17.45
CA ARG A 86 -18.42 8.68 17.94
C ARG A 86 -17.84 9.52 19.09
N THR A 87 -16.89 9.02 19.83
CA THR A 87 -16.28 9.71 21.00
C THR A 87 -14.89 10.24 20.67
N ASP A 88 -13.92 9.37 20.50
CA ASP A 88 -12.50 9.75 20.39
C ASP A 88 -12.17 10.48 19.10
N VAL A 89 -12.68 9.97 17.96
CA VAL A 89 -12.51 10.63 16.66
C VAL A 89 -13.21 11.97 16.63
N LYS A 90 -14.40 12.07 17.23
CA LYS A 90 -15.13 13.34 17.35
C LYS A 90 -14.31 14.36 18.16
N THR A 91 -13.80 13.96 19.32
CA THR A 91 -12.98 14.82 20.17
C THR A 91 -11.72 15.28 19.43
N PHE A 92 -11.06 14.38 18.70
CA PHE A 92 -9.93 14.74 17.84
C PHE A 92 -10.29 15.79 16.80
N CYS A 93 -11.44 15.64 16.12
CA CYS A 93 -11.89 16.59 15.09
C CYS A 93 -12.31 17.96 15.68
N GLN A 94 -12.78 17.99 16.93
CA GLN A 94 -13.22 19.23 17.61
C GLN A 94 -12.05 20.05 18.14
N THR A 95 -10.95 19.40 18.54
CA THR A 95 -9.78 20.11 19.07
C THR A 95 -8.97 20.76 17.97
N PRO A 96 -8.49 22.01 18.15
CA PRO A 96 -7.68 22.69 17.14
C PRO A 96 -6.31 21.99 16.97
N SER A 97 -5.64 22.31 15.86
CA SER A 97 -4.26 21.88 15.61
C SER A 97 -3.28 22.55 16.57
N SER A 98 -2.28 21.83 17.05
CA SER A 98 -1.17 22.40 17.81
C SER A 98 -0.17 23.18 16.95
N ILE A 99 -0.28 23.06 15.61
CA ILE A 99 0.60 23.75 14.66
C ILE A 99 -0.15 24.91 14.02
N ILE A 100 0.38 26.12 14.18
CA ILE A 100 -0.23 27.35 13.64
C ILE A 100 -0.29 27.28 12.10
N GLY A 101 -1.45 27.60 11.54
CA GLY A 101 -1.66 27.64 10.08
C GLY A 101 -1.82 26.25 9.43
N LYS A 102 -1.76 25.16 10.18
CA LYS A 102 -1.98 23.80 9.69
C LYS A 102 -3.22 23.19 10.31
N LYS A 103 -3.98 22.42 9.54
CA LYS A 103 -5.10 21.62 10.03
C LYS A 103 -4.62 20.27 10.54
N LYS A 104 -5.42 19.60 11.35
CA LYS A 104 -5.21 18.19 11.71
C LYS A 104 -5.47 17.27 10.51
N ILE A 105 -4.95 16.05 10.58
CA ILE A 105 -5.19 15.03 9.55
C ILE A 105 -5.79 13.78 10.19
N LEU A 106 -6.95 13.37 9.68
CA LEU A 106 -7.55 12.08 9.97
C LEU A 106 -7.27 11.14 8.80
N VAL A 107 -6.55 10.06 9.07
CA VAL A 107 -6.24 9.03 8.07
C VAL A 107 -7.18 7.85 8.29
N ILE A 108 -7.89 7.45 7.24
CA ILE A 108 -8.77 6.27 7.23
C ILE A 108 -8.20 5.30 6.20
N ASP A 109 -7.35 4.39 6.65
CA ASP A 109 -6.74 3.40 5.77
C ASP A 109 -7.72 2.24 5.53
N ASP A 110 -7.82 1.79 4.27
CA ASP A 110 -8.70 0.71 3.83
C ASP A 110 -10.18 0.92 4.24
N ILE A 111 -10.77 2.07 3.90
CA ILE A 111 -12.15 2.46 4.25
C ILE A 111 -13.22 1.47 3.75
N ASP A 112 -12.92 0.72 2.71
CA ASP A 112 -13.78 -0.31 2.12
C ASP A 112 -13.98 -1.55 3.02
N PHE A 113 -13.20 -1.68 4.09
CA PHE A 113 -13.41 -2.69 5.14
C PHE A 113 -14.25 -2.17 6.31
N ILE A 114 -14.52 -0.86 6.36
CA ILE A 114 -15.36 -0.25 7.40
C ILE A 114 -16.84 -0.42 7.02
N ASN A 115 -17.67 -0.82 7.97
CA ASN A 115 -19.12 -0.96 7.73
C ASN A 115 -19.78 0.37 7.40
N GLU A 116 -20.90 0.33 6.67
CA GLU A 116 -21.61 1.53 6.21
C GLU A 116 -22.03 2.47 7.34
N GLN A 117 -22.44 1.94 8.48
CA GLN A 117 -22.85 2.77 9.64
C GLN A 117 -21.68 3.63 10.16
N SER A 118 -20.49 3.06 10.20
CA SER A 118 -19.27 3.78 10.58
C SER A 118 -18.85 4.77 9.50
N GLN A 119 -18.97 4.41 8.24
CA GLN A 119 -18.73 5.32 7.13
C GLN A 119 -19.65 6.54 7.18
N GLN A 120 -20.94 6.39 7.57
CA GLN A 120 -21.86 7.51 7.78
C GLN A 120 -21.40 8.46 8.90
N VAL A 121 -20.73 7.95 9.94
CA VAL A 121 -20.14 8.81 10.98
C VAL A 121 -19.02 9.66 10.38
N PHE A 122 -18.13 9.06 9.59
CA PHE A 122 -17.05 9.81 8.91
C PHE A 122 -17.58 10.83 7.92
N ARG A 123 -18.61 10.48 7.15
CA ARG A 123 -19.28 11.44 6.26
C ARG A 123 -19.74 12.67 7.02
N ASN A 124 -20.38 12.49 8.19
CA ASN A 124 -20.83 13.63 9.02
C ASN A 124 -19.64 14.47 9.53
N TYR A 125 -18.47 13.84 9.78
CA TYR A 125 -17.28 14.57 10.23
C TYR A 125 -16.64 15.34 9.08
N ILE A 126 -16.62 14.81 7.87
CA ILE A 126 -16.14 15.51 6.69
C ILE A 126 -16.98 16.80 6.52
N ASP A 127 -18.31 16.71 6.57
CA ASP A 127 -19.17 17.90 6.42
C ASP A 127 -18.93 18.95 7.52
N LYS A 128 -18.74 18.49 8.75
CA LYS A 128 -18.71 19.38 9.92
C LYS A 128 -17.35 19.97 10.23
N TYR A 129 -16.26 19.24 9.97
CA TYR A 129 -14.93 19.57 10.48
C TYR A 129 -13.88 19.84 9.40
N THR A 130 -14.24 20.00 8.12
CA THR A 130 -13.28 20.33 7.03
C THR A 130 -12.51 21.62 7.26
N HIS A 131 -13.04 22.54 8.08
CA HIS A 131 -12.34 23.77 8.45
C HIS A 131 -11.17 23.52 9.39
N ASN A 132 -11.17 22.42 10.16
CA ASN A 132 -10.18 22.08 11.19
C ASN A 132 -9.38 20.82 10.88
N VAL A 133 -9.93 19.89 10.08
CA VAL A 133 -9.35 18.57 9.81
C VAL A 133 -9.37 18.26 8.32
N HIS A 134 -8.27 17.71 7.82
CA HIS A 134 -8.17 17.07 6.53
C HIS A 134 -8.49 15.58 6.64
N PHE A 135 -9.11 15.02 5.62
CA PHE A 135 -9.51 13.62 5.58
C PHE A 135 -8.76 12.91 4.46
N LEU A 136 -7.80 12.06 4.82
CA LEU A 136 -7.07 11.22 3.88
C LEU A 136 -7.55 9.77 4.00
N GLY A 137 -8.06 9.21 2.92
CA GLY A 137 -8.51 7.83 2.89
C GLY A 137 -7.77 6.98 1.88
N SER A 138 -7.80 5.66 2.07
CA SER A 138 -7.42 4.69 1.05
C SER A 138 -8.51 3.63 0.87
N CYS A 139 -8.64 3.09 -0.32
CA CYS A 139 -9.46 1.91 -0.59
C CYS A 139 -8.92 1.11 -1.79
N ILE A 140 -9.33 -0.14 -1.88
CA ILE A 140 -9.12 -0.99 -3.05
C ILE A 140 -10.36 -0.92 -3.94
N ASN A 141 -11.54 -1.10 -3.34
CA ASN A 141 -12.80 -1.14 -4.05
C ASN A 141 -13.69 0.05 -3.68
N THR A 142 -13.87 0.97 -4.63
CA THR A 142 -14.73 2.14 -4.45
C THR A 142 -16.21 1.78 -4.25
N GLN A 143 -16.69 0.66 -4.79
CA GLN A 143 -18.09 0.23 -4.64
C GLN A 143 -18.48 -0.07 -3.18
N LYS A 144 -17.49 -0.35 -2.31
CA LYS A 144 -17.70 -0.56 -0.86
C LYS A 144 -17.63 0.75 -0.07
N VAL A 145 -17.32 1.85 -0.71
CA VAL A 145 -17.33 3.18 -0.09
C VAL A 145 -18.62 3.87 -0.44
N ILE A 146 -19.36 4.37 0.56
CA ILE A 146 -20.65 5.03 0.32
C ILE A 146 -20.49 6.26 -0.58
N ASP A 147 -21.43 6.47 -1.50
CA ASP A 147 -21.38 7.56 -2.49
C ASP A 147 -21.27 8.94 -1.83
N SER A 148 -21.88 9.08 -0.66
CA SER A 148 -21.83 10.31 0.11
C SER A 148 -20.44 10.68 0.65
N ILE A 149 -19.50 9.74 0.81
CA ILE A 149 -18.10 10.01 1.08
C ILE A 149 -17.34 10.27 -0.22
N GLN A 150 -17.61 9.46 -1.25
CA GLN A 150 -16.95 9.64 -2.56
C GLN A 150 -17.18 11.03 -3.15
N SER A 151 -18.36 11.61 -2.98
CA SER A 151 -18.70 12.97 -3.47
C SER A 151 -18.02 14.10 -2.69
N ARG A 152 -17.42 13.84 -1.54
CA ARG A 152 -16.79 14.82 -0.64
C ARG A 152 -15.27 14.77 -0.63
N LEU A 153 -14.71 13.68 -1.08
CA LEU A 153 -13.27 13.49 -1.19
C LEU A 153 -12.85 13.53 -2.66
N MET A 154 -11.69 14.11 -2.92
CA MET A 154 -11.07 14.03 -4.24
C MET A 154 -10.55 12.62 -4.46
N ILE A 155 -11.11 11.90 -5.42
CA ILE A 155 -10.70 10.55 -5.74
C ILE A 155 -9.47 10.58 -6.62
N ILE A 156 -8.36 10.03 -6.11
CA ILE A 156 -7.10 9.89 -6.84
C ILE A 156 -6.82 8.41 -7.07
N LYS A 157 -6.84 7.99 -8.33
CA LYS A 157 -6.52 6.61 -8.72
C LYS A 157 -5.02 6.47 -8.85
N LYS A 158 -4.42 5.65 -7.97
CA LYS A 158 -3.02 5.26 -8.05
C LYS A 158 -2.89 4.02 -8.91
N LYS A 159 -2.37 4.19 -10.11
CA LYS A 159 -2.04 3.09 -11.00
C LYS A 159 -0.91 2.24 -10.42
N ASN A 160 -0.86 0.99 -10.83
CA ASN A 160 0.28 0.13 -10.54
C ASN A 160 1.54 0.69 -11.20
N ILE A 161 2.67 0.49 -10.54
CA ILE A 161 3.95 0.96 -11.04
C ILE A 161 4.33 0.15 -12.28
N GLU A 162 4.89 0.82 -13.28
CA GLU A 162 5.38 0.21 -14.51
C GLU A 162 6.59 -0.69 -14.23
N GLU A 163 6.79 -1.71 -15.05
CA GLU A 163 7.88 -2.68 -14.88
C GLU A 163 9.26 -2.02 -14.85
N ASN A 164 9.49 -1.01 -15.70
CA ASN A 164 10.75 -0.26 -15.72
C ASN A 164 11.05 0.44 -14.38
N MET A 165 10.03 0.96 -13.73
CA MET A 165 10.17 1.59 -12.41
C MET A 165 10.40 0.55 -11.33
N MET A 166 9.77 -0.63 -11.42
CA MET A 166 10.04 -1.75 -10.50
C MET A 166 11.48 -2.21 -10.59
N ILE A 167 12.03 -2.33 -11.81
CA ILE A 167 13.43 -2.67 -12.04
C ILE A 167 14.35 -1.67 -11.34
N LYS A 168 14.11 -0.36 -11.49
CA LYS A 168 14.90 0.69 -10.81
C LYS A 168 14.89 0.54 -9.29
N ILE A 169 13.74 0.21 -8.70
CA ILE A 169 13.62 0.00 -7.25
C ILE A 169 14.40 -1.25 -6.83
N ILE A 170 14.31 -2.33 -7.60
CA ILE A 170 15.06 -3.56 -7.35
C ILE A 170 16.57 -3.28 -7.41
N ASP A 171 17.05 -2.63 -8.47
CA ASP A 171 18.46 -2.30 -8.67
C ASP A 171 19.00 -1.39 -7.55
N LEU A 172 18.21 -0.40 -7.12
CA LEU A 172 18.56 0.47 -6.01
C LEU A 172 18.74 -0.32 -4.71
N ILE A 173 17.84 -1.24 -4.40
CA ILE A 173 17.91 -2.06 -3.18
C ILE A 173 19.06 -3.05 -3.30
N CYS A 174 19.22 -3.73 -4.43
CA CYS A 174 20.28 -4.70 -4.68
C CYS A 174 21.67 -4.06 -4.55
N THR A 175 21.85 -2.87 -5.10
CA THR A 175 23.11 -2.12 -5.01
C THR A 175 23.43 -1.72 -3.57
N LYS A 176 22.44 -1.17 -2.85
CA LYS A 176 22.64 -0.74 -1.45
C LYS A 176 22.88 -1.89 -0.48
N GLU A 177 22.29 -3.04 -0.74
CA GLU A 177 22.38 -4.22 0.13
C GLU A 177 23.41 -5.27 -0.36
N ASN A 178 24.08 -5.00 -1.48
CA ASN A 178 25.02 -5.95 -2.10
C ASN A 178 24.39 -7.32 -2.41
N ILE A 179 23.16 -7.34 -2.93
CA ILE A 179 22.45 -8.57 -3.31
C ILE A 179 22.80 -8.88 -4.77
N LYS A 180 23.36 -10.06 -5.04
CA LYS A 180 23.71 -10.49 -6.39
C LYS A 180 22.54 -11.25 -7.02
N ILE A 181 21.86 -10.63 -7.97
CA ILE A 181 20.71 -11.20 -8.68
C ILE A 181 20.94 -11.09 -10.18
N LYS A 182 20.56 -12.14 -10.95
CA LYS A 182 20.59 -12.13 -12.41
C LYS A 182 19.32 -11.49 -12.98
N GLU A 183 19.38 -10.96 -14.19
CA GLU A 183 18.24 -10.33 -14.88
C GLU A 183 17.02 -11.26 -14.99
N ASP A 184 17.25 -12.55 -15.24
CA ASP A 184 16.17 -13.55 -15.34
C ASP A 184 15.39 -13.67 -14.03
N VAL A 185 16.07 -13.56 -12.89
CA VAL A 185 15.46 -13.58 -11.55
C VAL A 185 14.65 -12.30 -11.32
N ILE A 186 15.12 -11.15 -11.79
CA ILE A 186 14.39 -9.88 -11.68
C ILE A 186 13.05 -9.98 -12.43
N LYS A 187 13.08 -10.44 -13.67
CA LYS A 187 11.85 -10.66 -14.49
C LYS A 187 10.90 -11.65 -13.83
N PHE A 188 11.45 -12.73 -13.28
CA PHE A 188 10.67 -13.72 -12.55
C PHE A 188 9.98 -13.13 -11.31
N ILE A 189 10.69 -12.37 -10.45
CA ILE A 189 10.13 -11.75 -9.26
C ILE A 189 9.01 -10.77 -9.63
N ILE A 190 9.19 -9.96 -10.67
CA ILE A 190 8.19 -9.02 -11.15
C ILE A 190 6.93 -9.77 -11.58
N SER A 191 7.08 -10.87 -12.32
CA SER A 191 5.93 -11.66 -12.82
C SER A 191 5.10 -12.28 -11.70
N ILE A 192 5.75 -12.82 -10.65
CA ILE A 192 5.05 -13.49 -9.53
C ILE A 192 4.54 -12.52 -8.46
N SER A 193 5.04 -11.28 -8.44
CA SER A 193 4.65 -10.27 -7.45
C SER A 193 3.28 -9.64 -7.70
N ASN A 194 2.65 -9.92 -8.85
CA ASN A 194 1.43 -9.25 -9.30
C ASN A 194 1.55 -7.71 -9.23
N LYS A 195 2.72 -7.18 -9.59
CA LYS A 195 3.06 -5.75 -9.55
C LYS A 195 2.99 -5.11 -8.15
N SER A 196 3.07 -5.94 -7.10
CA SER A 196 3.09 -5.47 -5.71
C SER A 196 4.52 -5.20 -5.26
N ILE A 197 4.86 -3.92 -5.03
CA ILE A 197 6.18 -3.53 -4.52
C ILE A 197 6.45 -4.14 -3.14
N ARG A 198 5.43 -4.23 -2.29
CA ARG A 198 5.55 -4.86 -0.97
C ARG A 198 6.08 -6.28 -1.09
N THR A 199 5.54 -7.05 -2.04
CA THR A 199 5.95 -8.44 -2.28
C THR A 199 7.38 -8.50 -2.81
N ILE A 200 7.75 -7.63 -3.77
CA ILE A 200 9.11 -7.54 -4.32
C ILE A 200 10.13 -7.25 -3.22
N VAL A 201 9.87 -6.23 -2.39
CA VAL A 201 10.79 -5.85 -1.30
C VAL A 201 10.97 -6.97 -0.28
N ASN A 202 9.88 -7.69 0.05
CA ASN A 202 9.97 -8.86 0.94
C ASN A 202 10.79 -10.00 0.33
N TYR A 203 10.72 -10.21 -0.99
CA TYR A 203 11.58 -11.20 -1.66
C TYR A 203 13.04 -10.79 -1.63
N LEU A 204 13.35 -9.52 -1.88
CA LEU A 204 14.72 -9.01 -1.79
C LEU A 204 15.29 -9.14 -0.36
N GLU A 205 14.48 -8.92 0.65
CA GLU A 205 14.89 -9.14 2.04
C GLU A 205 15.23 -10.61 2.32
N LYS A 206 14.40 -11.56 1.85
CA LYS A 206 14.70 -13.00 1.92
C LYS A 206 16.02 -13.34 1.21
N PHE A 207 16.27 -12.76 0.03
CA PHE A 207 17.50 -12.99 -0.72
C PHE A 207 18.74 -12.47 0.01
N LYS A 208 18.63 -11.31 0.67
CA LYS A 208 19.71 -10.77 1.51
C LYS A 208 20.11 -11.74 2.63
N LEU A 209 19.12 -12.38 3.26
CA LEU A 209 19.38 -13.34 4.34
C LEU A 209 20.19 -14.57 3.91
N LEU A 210 20.10 -14.98 2.63
CA LEU A 210 20.84 -16.12 2.10
C LEU A 210 22.31 -15.82 1.87
N ASN A 211 22.66 -14.56 1.66
CA ASN A 211 24.03 -14.08 1.42
C ASN A 211 24.82 -14.84 0.32
N GLN A 212 24.11 -15.26 -0.73
CA GLN A 212 24.67 -15.98 -1.89
C GLN A 212 24.07 -15.44 -3.19
N GLU A 213 24.67 -15.80 -4.36
CA GLU A 213 24.10 -15.45 -5.65
C GLU A 213 22.77 -16.16 -5.88
N ILE A 214 21.75 -15.40 -6.27
CA ILE A 214 20.38 -15.90 -6.43
C ILE A 214 20.19 -16.43 -7.84
N THR A 215 19.96 -17.74 -7.94
CA THR A 215 19.55 -18.42 -9.17
C THR A 215 18.04 -18.52 -9.28
N ILE A 216 17.51 -18.78 -10.49
CA ILE A 216 16.08 -18.96 -10.73
C ILE A 216 15.50 -20.11 -9.87
N GLU A 217 16.23 -21.20 -9.70
CA GLU A 217 15.79 -22.35 -8.89
C GLU A 217 15.61 -21.96 -7.43
N LEU A 218 16.57 -21.21 -6.87
CA LEU A 218 16.48 -20.67 -5.51
C LEU A 218 15.33 -19.68 -5.36
N ALA A 219 15.16 -18.79 -6.34
CA ALA A 219 14.07 -17.83 -6.34
C ALA A 219 12.71 -18.52 -6.38
N ASN A 220 12.54 -19.56 -7.20
CA ASN A 220 11.32 -20.38 -7.25
C ASN A 220 11.01 -21.00 -5.88
N ASN A 221 11.99 -21.60 -5.23
CA ASN A 221 11.80 -22.29 -3.95
C ASN A 221 11.44 -21.32 -2.80
N LEU A 222 11.92 -20.07 -2.87
CA LEU A 222 11.74 -19.09 -1.79
C LEU A 222 10.54 -18.15 -1.97
N CYS A 223 10.17 -17.89 -3.22
CA CYS A 223 9.19 -16.84 -3.53
C CYS A 223 7.80 -17.39 -3.81
N THR A 224 7.66 -18.67 -4.11
CA THR A 224 6.37 -19.26 -4.47
C THR A 224 6.07 -20.49 -3.62
N ASN A 225 4.88 -20.54 -3.06
CA ASN A 225 4.33 -21.80 -2.55
C ASN A 225 3.88 -22.70 -3.72
N ILE A 226 3.43 -22.06 -4.82
CA ILE A 226 3.03 -22.72 -6.07
C ILE A 226 3.61 -21.89 -7.21
N SER A 227 4.53 -22.46 -7.98
CA SER A 227 5.10 -21.76 -9.14
C SER A 227 4.04 -21.62 -10.25
N PHE A 228 4.11 -20.51 -11.00
CA PHE A 228 3.24 -20.32 -12.16
C PHE A 228 3.36 -21.47 -13.17
N TYR A 229 4.55 -22.07 -13.27
CA TYR A 229 4.83 -23.25 -14.07
C TYR A 229 4.04 -24.49 -13.58
N GLU A 230 3.99 -24.74 -12.28
CA GLU A 230 3.22 -25.85 -11.70
C GLU A 230 1.72 -25.64 -11.91
N PHE A 231 1.24 -24.40 -11.81
CA PHE A 231 -0.14 -24.06 -12.10
C PHE A 231 -0.48 -24.24 -13.59
N ASP A 232 0.41 -23.84 -14.50
CA ASP A 232 0.23 -24.05 -15.95
C ASP A 232 0.29 -25.54 -16.31
N GLN A 233 1.17 -26.31 -15.68
CA GLN A 233 1.15 -27.79 -15.80
C GLN A 233 -0.17 -28.38 -15.32
N TYR A 234 -0.67 -27.96 -14.17
CA TYR A 234 -1.96 -28.41 -13.64
C TYR A 234 -3.11 -28.08 -14.62
N THR A 235 -3.16 -26.86 -15.14
CA THR A 235 -4.19 -26.47 -16.11
C THR A 235 -4.11 -27.25 -17.42
N LYS A 236 -2.90 -27.58 -17.89
CA LYS A 236 -2.70 -28.45 -19.07
C LYS A 236 -3.15 -29.89 -18.82
N LEU A 237 -2.84 -30.45 -17.65
CA LEU A 237 -3.32 -31.77 -17.25
C LEU A 237 -4.84 -31.82 -17.11
N CYS A 238 -5.47 -30.78 -16.58
CA CYS A 238 -6.92 -30.69 -16.46
C CYS A 238 -7.65 -30.56 -17.83
N LYS A 239 -6.99 -29.97 -18.84
CA LYS A 239 -7.54 -29.91 -20.21
C LYS A 239 -7.45 -31.22 -20.95
N ASN A 240 -6.57 -32.12 -20.57
CA ASN A 240 -6.44 -33.45 -21.13
C ASN A 240 -7.26 -34.46 -20.30
N GLU A 241 -8.44 -34.85 -20.79
CA GLU A 241 -9.41 -35.72 -20.08
C GLU A 241 -8.83 -37.08 -19.60
N LYS A 242 -7.64 -37.48 -20.07
CA LYS A 242 -7.00 -38.76 -19.73
C LYS A 242 -6.13 -38.73 -18.47
N ASP A 243 -5.81 -37.55 -17.91
CA ASP A 243 -4.76 -37.42 -16.88
C ASP A 243 -5.28 -36.92 -15.52
N ILE A 244 -6.53 -37.23 -15.18
CA ILE A 244 -7.14 -36.81 -13.90
C ILE A 244 -6.31 -37.29 -12.69
N ASN A 245 -5.78 -38.51 -12.73
CA ASN A 245 -4.97 -39.07 -11.66
C ASN A 245 -3.63 -38.31 -11.48
N GLU A 246 -3.03 -37.81 -12.56
CA GLU A 246 -1.80 -37.01 -12.49
C GLU A 246 -2.08 -35.60 -11.98
N SER A 247 -3.19 -34.99 -12.36
CA SER A 247 -3.61 -33.70 -11.83
C SER A 247 -3.88 -33.76 -10.32
N ILE A 248 -4.52 -34.83 -9.83
CA ILE A 248 -4.74 -35.07 -8.40
C ILE A 248 -3.41 -35.27 -7.66
N LYS A 249 -2.48 -36.07 -8.19
CA LYS A 249 -1.14 -36.27 -7.61
C LYS A 249 -0.38 -34.95 -7.51
N LEU A 250 -0.50 -34.06 -8.51
CA LEU A 250 0.16 -32.77 -8.53
C LEU A 250 -0.41 -31.85 -7.44
N ILE A 251 -1.74 -31.81 -7.24
CA ILE A 251 -2.38 -31.09 -6.14
C ILE A 251 -1.89 -31.60 -4.78
N TYR A 252 -1.87 -32.90 -4.56
CA TYR A 252 -1.37 -33.48 -3.30
C TYR A 252 0.10 -33.11 -3.05
N LYS A 253 0.94 -33.11 -4.09
CA LYS A 253 2.34 -32.68 -3.98
C LYS A 253 2.46 -31.19 -3.62
N LEU A 254 1.57 -30.35 -4.13
CA LEU A 254 1.54 -28.92 -3.84
C LEU A 254 0.97 -28.61 -2.45
N SER A 255 -0.01 -29.38 -1.97
CA SER A 255 -0.62 -29.19 -0.64
C SER A 255 0.30 -29.61 0.51
N ASN A 256 1.30 -30.46 0.26
CA ASN A 256 2.25 -30.97 1.25
C ASN A 256 3.58 -30.19 1.30
N ARG A 257 3.66 -29.05 0.63
CA ARG A 257 4.76 -28.08 0.73
C ARG A 257 4.37 -26.91 1.61
#